data_28ed10963e534de0c5f20deaf2fa0081
#
_entry.id   28ed10963e534de0c5f20deaf2fa0081
#
_cell.length_a   1.000
_cell.length_b   1.000
_cell.length_c   1.000
_cell.angle_alpha   90.00
_cell.angle_beta   90.00
_cell.angle_gamma   90.00
#
_symmetry.space_group_name_H-M   'P 1'
#
loop_
_entity.id
_entity.type
_entity.pdbx_description
1 polymer ?
#
loop_
_entity_poly.entity_id
_entity_poly.type
_entity_poly.pdbx_seq_one_letter_code
_entity_poly.pdbx_strand_id
1 'polypeptide(L)'
;MQPLCRLYGSGVAQCTCAVLGGVDAYYTPFVRLEKGEIRNKDRRDVSPEENTVPRLVPQVIASDPEELKVLTDFLASQGYREIDVNMGCPFPLIVRRGKGAGILSSPEKVEALLEMMKVFPEIRFSVKMRLGGQDAEEWKALVPLLNRSCVTQVTLHPRIGKQQYKGAVDREAFRAFYEACERPLVYNGDLLTVADIRGGTGSVSPAERGDAGTRAADESGAGAGFP
;
A
#
# COMPACT_ATOMS: atom_id res chain seq x y z
N MET A 1 -5.96 -5.69 -12.81
CA MET A 1 -6.17 -5.04 -11.50
C MET A 1 -6.06 -6.11 -10.45
N GLN A 2 -5.07 -6.03 -9.59
CA GLN A 2 -4.79 -7.06 -8.58
C GLN A 2 -5.64 -6.78 -7.33
N PRO A 3 -6.44 -7.73 -6.84
CA PRO A 3 -7.16 -7.55 -5.59
C PRO A 3 -6.18 -7.56 -4.42
N LEU A 4 -6.13 -6.45 -3.69
CA LEU A 4 -5.41 -6.32 -2.43
C LEU A 4 -6.25 -6.95 -1.32
N CYS A 5 -5.93 -8.18 -0.93
CA CYS A 5 -6.56 -8.81 0.21
C CYS A 5 -5.79 -8.46 1.50
N ARG A 6 -6.40 -7.65 2.36
CA ARG A 6 -5.85 -7.36 3.69
C ARG A 6 -6.29 -8.46 4.65
N LEU A 7 -5.34 -9.20 5.17
CA LEU A 7 -5.63 -10.35 6.02
C LEU A 7 -5.52 -10.02 7.50
N TYR A 8 -6.40 -10.60 8.27
CA TYR A 8 -6.35 -10.61 9.72
C TYR A 8 -5.77 -11.96 10.19
N GLY A 9 -4.41 -12.02 10.24
CA GLY A 9 -3.67 -13.20 10.69
C GLY A 9 -3.42 -14.27 9.61
N SER A 10 -2.43 -15.13 9.84
CA SER A 10 -1.95 -16.16 8.90
C SER A 10 -3.04 -17.14 8.44
N GLY A 11 -3.94 -17.54 9.33
CA GLY A 11 -5.00 -18.49 9.02
C GLY A 11 -6.00 -18.01 7.97
N VAL A 12 -6.33 -16.70 7.94
CA VAL A 12 -7.26 -16.12 6.95
C VAL A 12 -6.62 -16.07 5.55
N ALA A 13 -5.31 -15.78 5.47
CA ALA A 13 -4.56 -15.79 4.23
C ALA A 13 -4.59 -17.18 3.58
N GLN A 14 -4.28 -18.18 4.36
CA GLN A 14 -4.24 -19.57 3.91
C GLN A 14 -5.61 -20.06 3.45
N CYS A 15 -6.68 -19.78 4.22
CA CYS A 15 -8.05 -20.13 3.83
C CYS A 15 -8.46 -19.43 2.53
N THR A 16 -8.17 -18.14 2.38
CA THR A 16 -8.53 -17.38 1.16
C THR A 16 -7.77 -17.92 -0.04
N CYS A 17 -6.48 -18.21 0.09
CA CYS A 17 -5.67 -18.79 -0.97
C CYS A 17 -6.19 -20.17 -1.40
N ALA A 18 -6.53 -21.03 -0.43
CA ALA A 18 -7.01 -22.37 -0.70
C ALA A 18 -8.39 -22.42 -1.36
N VAL A 19 -9.28 -21.46 -1.05
CA VAL A 19 -10.68 -21.49 -1.48
C VAL A 19 -10.93 -20.65 -2.73
N LEU A 20 -10.37 -19.45 -2.81
CA LEU A 20 -10.70 -18.51 -3.87
C LEU A 20 -9.70 -18.51 -5.03
N GLY A 21 -8.43 -18.78 -4.78
CA GLY A 21 -7.38 -18.66 -5.81
C GLY A 21 -7.31 -17.24 -6.40
N GLY A 22 -6.46 -17.04 -7.41
CA GLY A 22 -6.44 -15.80 -8.22
C GLY A 22 -6.03 -14.52 -7.48
N VAL A 23 -5.44 -14.62 -6.28
CA VAL A 23 -4.87 -13.50 -5.54
C VAL A 23 -3.36 -13.46 -5.78
N ASP A 24 -2.87 -12.35 -6.33
CA ASP A 24 -1.45 -12.20 -6.71
C ASP A 24 -0.54 -11.93 -5.51
N ALA A 25 -1.05 -11.23 -4.48
CA ALA A 25 -0.28 -10.91 -3.30
C ALA A 25 -1.18 -10.76 -2.06
N TYR A 26 -0.68 -11.23 -0.94
CA TYR A 26 -1.31 -11.09 0.38
C TYR A 26 -0.50 -10.11 1.22
N TYR A 27 -1.20 -9.21 1.93
CA TYR A 27 -0.58 -8.22 2.80
C TYR A 27 -0.88 -8.53 4.25
N THR A 28 0.15 -8.50 5.11
CA THR A 28 -0.04 -8.72 6.54
C THR A 28 -0.73 -7.54 7.22
N PRO A 29 -1.30 -7.70 8.42
CA PRO A 29 -1.48 -6.58 9.33
C PRO A 29 -0.13 -5.87 9.52
N PHE A 30 -0.17 -4.54 9.77
CA PHE A 30 1.08 -3.80 9.87
C PHE A 30 1.89 -4.17 11.13
N VAL A 31 3.16 -4.46 10.91
CA VAL A 31 4.18 -4.62 11.95
C VAL A 31 4.56 -3.24 12.49
N ARG A 32 4.74 -3.10 13.80
CA ARG A 32 5.11 -1.85 14.44
C ARG A 32 6.05 -2.05 15.61
N LEU A 33 6.79 -1.01 15.94
CA LEU A 33 7.49 -0.93 17.21
C LEU A 33 6.53 -0.48 18.32
N GLU A 34 6.65 -1.12 19.46
CA GLU A 34 6.02 -0.74 20.71
C GLU A 34 7.09 -0.76 21.82
N LYS A 35 7.36 0.40 22.40
CA LYS A 35 8.46 0.59 23.37
C LYS A 35 9.83 0.14 22.84
N GLY A 36 10.11 0.38 21.57
CA GLY A 36 11.35 0.00 20.90
C GLY A 36 11.44 -1.46 20.42
N GLU A 37 10.43 -2.28 20.66
CA GLU A 37 10.44 -3.70 20.29
C GLU A 37 9.29 -4.05 19.33
N ILE A 38 9.51 -5.04 18.47
CA ILE A 38 8.47 -5.62 17.62
C ILE A 38 7.63 -6.58 18.48
N ARG A 39 6.32 -6.40 18.48
CA ARG A 39 5.40 -7.23 19.26
C ARG A 39 5.44 -8.68 18.82
N ASN A 40 5.30 -9.61 19.77
CA ASN A 40 5.27 -11.05 19.49
C ASN A 40 4.15 -11.44 18.52
N LYS A 41 2.99 -10.77 18.59
CA LYS A 41 1.92 -10.99 17.62
C LYS A 41 2.36 -10.61 16.20
N ASP A 42 2.99 -9.45 16.03
CA ASP A 42 3.42 -8.97 14.72
C ASP A 42 4.54 -9.88 14.14
N ARG A 43 5.42 -10.40 15.00
CA ARG A 43 6.43 -11.41 14.61
C ARG A 43 5.79 -12.68 14.04
N ARG A 44 4.72 -13.19 14.68
CA ARG A 44 3.98 -14.36 14.19
C ARG A 44 3.27 -14.09 12.88
N ASP A 45 2.65 -12.91 12.75
CA ASP A 45 1.91 -12.54 11.54
C ASP A 45 2.82 -12.48 10.29
N VAL A 46 4.14 -12.33 10.46
CA VAL A 46 5.13 -12.29 9.37
C VAL A 46 6.10 -13.49 9.40
N SER A 47 5.86 -14.51 10.23
CA SER A 47 6.71 -15.70 10.22
C SER A 47 6.55 -16.46 8.91
N PRO A 48 7.65 -16.71 8.15
CA PRO A 48 7.58 -17.51 6.93
C PRO A 48 7.10 -18.94 7.18
N GLU A 49 7.37 -19.49 8.37
CA GLU A 49 6.98 -20.85 8.75
C GLU A 49 5.46 -20.98 8.94
N GLU A 50 4.79 -19.90 9.36
CA GLU A 50 3.34 -19.88 9.59
C GLU A 50 2.54 -19.41 8.35
N ASN A 51 3.21 -18.97 7.30
CA ASN A 51 2.58 -18.39 6.10
C ASN A 51 2.97 -19.16 4.85
N THR A 52 2.03 -19.93 4.30
CA THR A 52 2.24 -20.79 3.12
C THR A 52 1.66 -20.22 1.83
N VAL A 53 1.27 -18.91 1.84
CA VAL A 53 0.75 -18.25 0.64
C VAL A 53 1.87 -17.98 -0.36
N PRO A 54 1.58 -18.01 -1.68
CA PRO A 54 2.60 -17.88 -2.73
C PRO A 54 3.41 -16.59 -2.66
N ARG A 55 2.78 -15.47 -2.28
CA ARG A 55 3.43 -14.17 -2.14
C ARG A 55 2.82 -13.41 -0.97
N LEU A 56 3.60 -13.29 0.09
CA LEU A 56 3.25 -12.51 1.28
C LEU A 56 4.10 -11.23 1.30
N VAL A 57 3.45 -10.08 1.36
CA VAL A 57 4.10 -8.77 1.49
C VAL A 57 3.84 -8.25 2.91
N PRO A 58 4.85 -8.20 3.77
CA PRO A 58 4.68 -7.61 5.09
C PRO A 58 4.42 -6.12 4.99
N GLN A 59 3.44 -5.63 5.76
CA GLN A 59 3.18 -4.21 5.88
C GLN A 59 3.79 -3.69 7.18
N VAL A 60 4.43 -2.52 7.14
CA VAL A 60 4.98 -1.83 8.30
C VAL A 60 4.33 -0.47 8.51
N ILE A 61 4.39 0.05 9.73
CA ILE A 61 3.95 1.41 10.04
C ILE A 61 4.99 2.11 10.92
N ALA A 62 5.54 3.21 10.42
CA ALA A 62 6.58 3.99 11.06
C ALA A 62 6.22 5.49 11.08
N SER A 63 6.81 6.24 12.01
CA SER A 63 6.70 7.70 12.12
C SER A 63 7.97 8.44 11.72
N ASP A 64 9.10 7.73 11.71
CA ASP A 64 10.43 8.28 11.48
C ASP A 64 11.36 7.25 10.82
N PRO A 65 12.51 7.70 10.27
CA PRO A 65 13.46 6.84 9.57
C PRO A 65 14.05 5.71 10.40
N GLU A 66 14.38 5.96 11.68
CA GLU A 66 15.00 4.95 12.55
C GLU A 66 14.04 3.80 12.81
N GLU A 67 12.76 4.12 13.06
CA GLU A 67 11.74 3.12 13.23
C GLU A 67 11.54 2.28 11.95
N LEU A 68 11.51 2.93 10.78
CA LEU A 68 11.42 2.23 9.50
C LEU A 68 12.62 1.32 9.27
N LYS A 69 13.83 1.81 9.61
CA LYS A 69 15.07 1.02 9.51
C LYS A 69 15.01 -0.26 10.33
N VAL A 70 14.64 -0.16 11.61
CA VAL A 70 14.54 -1.34 12.51
C VAL A 70 13.54 -2.36 11.98
N LEU A 71 12.38 -1.90 11.49
CA LEU A 71 11.35 -2.77 10.93
C LEU A 71 11.83 -3.43 9.63
N THR A 72 12.54 -2.69 8.78
CA THR A 72 13.08 -3.21 7.51
C THR A 72 14.18 -4.23 7.77
N ASP A 73 15.15 -3.94 8.64
CA ASP A 73 16.22 -4.86 9.02
C ASP A 73 15.66 -6.20 9.54
N PHE A 74 14.63 -6.11 10.39
CA PHE A 74 13.96 -7.31 10.91
C PHE A 74 13.33 -8.13 9.77
N LEU A 75 12.54 -7.50 8.89
CA LEU A 75 11.88 -8.23 7.80
C LEU A 75 12.88 -8.76 6.78
N ALA A 76 13.93 -8.02 6.46
CA ALA A 76 15.01 -8.47 5.60
C ALA A 76 15.71 -9.72 6.17
N SER A 77 15.91 -9.76 7.50
CA SER A 77 16.48 -10.93 8.19
C SER A 77 15.59 -12.17 8.13
N GLN A 78 14.26 -11.99 7.98
CA GLN A 78 13.29 -13.06 7.75
C GLN A 78 13.20 -13.49 6.27
N GLY A 79 14.02 -12.89 5.38
CA GLY A 79 14.07 -13.22 3.96
C GLY A 79 13.14 -12.40 3.06
N TYR A 80 12.36 -11.47 3.59
CA TYR A 80 11.49 -10.62 2.78
C TYR A 80 12.30 -9.68 1.89
N ARG A 81 11.82 -9.49 0.65
CA ARG A 81 12.39 -8.57 -0.34
C ARG A 81 11.35 -7.57 -0.86
N GLU A 82 10.14 -7.62 -0.31
CA GLU A 82 9.05 -6.69 -0.58
C GLU A 82 8.46 -6.23 0.74
N ILE A 83 8.27 -4.92 0.91
CA ILE A 83 7.70 -4.32 2.12
C ILE A 83 6.73 -3.22 1.71
N ASP A 84 5.54 -3.22 2.31
CA ASP A 84 4.55 -2.16 2.12
C ASP A 84 4.54 -1.22 3.32
N VAL A 85 4.65 0.09 3.08
CA VAL A 85 4.65 1.11 4.15
C VAL A 85 3.27 1.73 4.28
N ASN A 86 2.66 1.58 5.45
CA ASN A 86 1.34 2.10 5.74
C ASN A 86 1.38 3.58 6.11
N MET A 87 0.89 4.41 5.21
CA MET A 87 0.65 5.85 5.40
C MET A 87 -0.85 6.18 5.30
N GLY A 88 -1.74 5.22 5.63
CA GLY A 88 -3.18 5.38 5.42
C GLY A 88 -4.07 4.94 6.59
N CYS A 89 -3.52 4.34 7.66
CA CYS A 89 -4.30 3.92 8.81
C CYS A 89 -4.92 5.13 9.54
N PRO A 90 -6.26 5.23 9.62
CA PRO A 90 -6.92 6.40 10.21
C PRO A 90 -7.22 6.24 11.70
N PHE A 91 -6.71 5.18 12.34
CA PHE A 91 -7.02 4.90 13.73
C PHE A 91 -6.45 6.00 14.65
N PRO A 92 -7.27 6.62 15.53
CA PRO A 92 -6.88 7.83 16.26
C PRO A 92 -5.59 7.72 17.06
N LEU A 93 -5.34 6.57 17.71
CA LEU A 93 -4.10 6.36 18.47
C LEU A 93 -2.85 6.26 17.58
N ILE A 94 -3.01 5.81 16.35
CA ILE A 94 -1.95 5.74 15.34
C ILE A 94 -1.67 7.14 14.80
N VAL A 95 -2.74 7.84 14.40
CA VAL A 95 -2.67 9.21 13.85
C VAL A 95 -2.04 10.18 14.84
N ARG A 96 -2.41 10.14 16.14
CA ARG A 96 -1.81 10.99 17.19
C ARG A 96 -0.32 10.78 17.37
N ARG A 97 0.21 9.62 16.99
CA ARG A 97 1.64 9.30 17.00
C ARG A 97 2.37 9.68 15.71
N GLY A 98 1.72 10.40 14.80
CA GLY A 98 2.27 10.77 13.50
C GLY A 98 2.47 9.59 12.55
N LYS A 99 1.73 8.47 12.75
CA LYS A 99 1.80 7.26 11.92
C LYS A 99 0.57 7.09 11.05
N GLY A 100 0.66 6.22 10.05
CA GLY A 100 -0.45 5.96 9.15
C GLY A 100 -0.92 7.24 8.46
N ALA A 101 -2.23 7.54 8.47
CA ALA A 101 -2.73 8.78 7.88
C ALA A 101 -2.22 10.05 8.58
N GLY A 102 -1.73 9.93 9.82
CA GLY A 102 -1.21 11.06 10.58
C GLY A 102 0.12 11.63 10.06
N ILE A 103 0.86 10.90 9.23
CA ILE A 103 2.11 11.40 8.66
C ILE A 103 1.87 12.27 7.43
N LEU A 104 0.71 12.13 6.76
CA LEU A 104 0.46 12.74 5.45
C LEU A 104 0.44 14.28 5.49
N SER A 105 0.09 14.86 6.64
CA SER A 105 0.11 16.32 6.84
C SER A 105 1.52 16.89 7.07
N SER A 106 2.57 16.06 6.98
CA SER A 106 3.97 16.45 7.22
C SER A 106 4.85 15.94 6.06
N PRO A 107 4.89 16.64 4.91
CA PRO A 107 5.66 16.21 3.74
C PRO A 107 7.13 15.95 4.04
N GLU A 108 7.73 16.68 4.94
CA GLU A 108 9.12 16.52 5.39
C GLU A 108 9.36 15.17 6.09
N LYS A 109 8.38 14.66 6.85
CA LYS A 109 8.46 13.34 7.48
C LYS A 109 8.27 12.22 6.46
N VAL A 110 7.34 12.43 5.50
CA VAL A 110 7.17 11.49 4.38
C VAL A 110 8.44 11.41 3.57
N GLU A 111 9.07 12.54 3.23
CA GLU A 111 10.34 12.59 2.52
C GLU A 111 11.44 11.83 3.28
N ALA A 112 11.57 12.05 4.58
CA ALA A 112 12.56 11.35 5.41
C ALA A 112 12.37 9.82 5.39
N LEU A 113 11.12 9.32 5.41
CA LEU A 113 10.87 7.88 5.24
C LEU A 113 11.23 7.39 3.83
N LEU A 114 10.90 8.16 2.79
CA LEU A 114 11.22 7.80 1.41
C LEU A 114 12.74 7.76 1.16
N GLU A 115 13.50 8.68 1.77
CA GLU A 115 14.97 8.65 1.72
C GLU A 115 15.55 7.45 2.47
N MET A 116 15.00 7.07 3.62
CA MET A 116 15.42 5.88 4.35
C MET A 116 15.22 4.60 3.52
N MET A 117 14.16 4.51 2.71
CA MET A 117 13.95 3.35 1.83
C MET A 117 15.09 3.13 0.84
N LYS A 118 15.77 4.19 0.40
CA LYS A 118 16.91 4.11 -0.54
C LYS A 118 18.14 3.43 0.06
N VAL A 119 18.22 3.34 1.40
CA VAL A 119 19.31 2.65 2.11
C VAL A 119 19.25 1.13 1.91
N PHE A 120 18.12 0.61 1.45
CA PHE A 120 17.85 -0.82 1.24
C PHE A 120 17.59 -1.13 -0.24
N PRO A 121 18.61 -1.08 -1.11
CA PRO A 121 18.40 -1.25 -2.56
C PRO A 121 17.87 -2.65 -2.95
N GLU A 122 18.04 -3.65 -2.09
CA GLU A 122 17.55 -5.01 -2.29
C GLU A 122 16.06 -5.18 -1.92
N ILE A 123 15.44 -4.19 -1.27
CA ILE A 123 14.04 -4.24 -0.86
C ILE A 123 13.19 -3.40 -1.82
N ARG A 124 12.13 -4.01 -2.33
CA ARG A 124 11.10 -3.31 -3.12
C ARG A 124 10.05 -2.73 -2.19
N PHE A 125 10.03 -1.43 -2.06
CA PHE A 125 9.04 -0.75 -1.25
C PHE A 125 7.79 -0.37 -2.05
N SER A 126 6.62 -0.63 -1.47
CA SER A 126 5.35 -0.01 -1.86
C SER A 126 4.81 0.86 -0.72
N VAL A 127 3.91 1.77 -1.07
CA VAL A 127 3.26 2.65 -0.10
C VAL A 127 1.76 2.51 -0.21
N LYS A 128 1.08 2.33 0.93
CA LYS A 128 -0.38 2.42 1.02
C LYS A 128 -0.78 3.68 1.75
N MET A 129 -1.47 4.60 1.05
CA MET A 129 -1.80 5.91 1.58
C MET A 129 -3.26 6.31 1.36
N ARG A 130 -3.64 7.44 1.95
CA ARG A 130 -4.87 8.18 1.68
C ARG A 130 -4.55 9.49 0.96
N LEU A 131 -5.58 10.26 0.57
CA LEU A 131 -5.41 11.59 -0.01
C LEU A 131 -4.73 12.58 0.96
N GLY A 132 -5.00 12.41 2.23
CA GLY A 132 -4.40 13.19 3.31
C GLY A 132 -4.85 12.70 4.67
N GLY A 133 -4.33 13.31 5.74
CA GLY A 133 -4.76 13.08 7.11
C GLY A 133 -5.99 13.90 7.48
N GLN A 134 -5.96 15.20 7.20
CA GLN A 134 -6.96 16.18 7.55
C GLN A 134 -7.62 16.84 6.32
N ASP A 135 -6.85 17.08 5.26
CA ASP A 135 -7.27 17.76 4.04
C ASP A 135 -7.08 16.83 2.82
N ALA A 136 -8.04 16.91 1.88
CA ALA A 136 -8.03 16.13 0.65
C ALA A 136 -6.96 16.59 -0.37
N GLU A 137 -6.38 17.76 -0.17
CA GLU A 137 -5.35 18.34 -1.05
C GLU A 137 -3.91 18.03 -0.60
N GLU A 138 -3.73 17.43 0.59
CA GLU A 138 -2.39 17.13 1.14
C GLU A 138 -1.54 16.25 0.21
N TRP A 139 -2.18 15.35 -0.57
CA TRP A 139 -1.49 14.51 -1.55
C TRP A 139 -0.70 15.28 -2.60
N LYS A 140 -1.10 16.52 -2.91
CA LYS A 140 -0.43 17.34 -3.93
C LYS A 140 1.02 17.65 -3.57
N ALA A 141 1.29 17.83 -2.28
CA ALA A 141 2.66 18.01 -1.78
C ALA A 141 3.45 16.68 -1.76
N LEU A 142 2.76 15.54 -1.69
CA LEU A 142 3.39 14.23 -1.56
C LEU A 142 3.73 13.58 -2.90
N VAL A 143 2.97 13.83 -3.96
CA VAL A 143 3.20 13.24 -5.28
C VAL A 143 4.60 13.54 -5.84
N PRO A 144 5.14 14.77 -5.78
CA PRO A 144 6.51 15.02 -6.22
C PRO A 144 7.56 14.22 -5.43
N LEU A 145 7.32 13.98 -4.14
CA LEU A 145 8.20 13.14 -3.30
C LEU A 145 8.16 11.68 -3.75
N LEU A 146 6.95 11.14 -3.99
CA LEU A 146 6.75 9.79 -4.48
C LEU A 146 7.40 9.58 -5.86
N ASN A 147 7.24 10.53 -6.78
CA ASN A 147 7.78 10.44 -8.14
C ASN A 147 9.31 10.36 -8.16
N ARG A 148 10.03 11.03 -7.26
CA ARG A 148 11.49 10.97 -7.14
C ARG A 148 12.03 9.89 -6.21
N SER A 149 11.14 9.14 -5.53
CA SER A 149 11.51 8.08 -4.60
C SER A 149 11.84 6.75 -5.29
N CYS A 150 12.27 5.76 -4.51
CA CYS A 150 12.47 4.38 -4.97
C CYS A 150 11.20 3.50 -4.85
N VAL A 151 10.05 4.09 -4.49
CA VAL A 151 8.78 3.36 -4.35
C VAL A 151 8.38 2.74 -5.68
N THR A 152 8.07 1.45 -5.65
CA THR A 152 7.71 0.67 -6.83
C THR A 152 6.21 0.69 -7.15
N GLN A 153 5.36 0.98 -6.14
CA GLN A 153 3.91 1.02 -6.30
C GLN A 153 3.27 1.87 -5.20
N VAL A 154 2.22 2.60 -5.53
CA VAL A 154 1.38 3.32 -4.57
C VAL A 154 -0.02 2.72 -4.58
N THR A 155 -0.54 2.39 -3.40
CA THR A 155 -1.95 2.03 -3.21
C THR A 155 -2.68 3.20 -2.60
N LEU A 156 -3.63 3.80 -3.33
CA LEU A 156 -4.38 4.96 -2.87
C LEU A 156 -5.81 4.60 -2.45
N HIS A 157 -6.15 4.97 -1.21
CA HIS A 157 -7.54 5.00 -0.74
C HIS A 157 -8.04 6.46 -0.83
N PRO A 158 -8.97 6.77 -1.77
CA PRO A 158 -9.36 8.14 -2.03
C PRO A 158 -10.38 8.68 -1.00
N ARG A 159 -9.96 8.73 0.24
CA ARG A 159 -10.55 9.38 1.41
C ARG A 159 -9.43 10.01 2.23
N ILE A 160 -9.75 10.99 3.08
CA ILE A 160 -8.82 11.50 4.09
C ILE A 160 -8.87 10.66 5.37
N GLY A 161 -7.84 10.76 6.21
CA GLY A 161 -7.75 10.05 7.49
C GLY A 161 -8.92 10.37 8.42
N LYS A 162 -9.31 11.65 8.51
CA LYS A 162 -10.43 12.13 9.33
C LYS A 162 -11.77 11.48 8.98
N GLN A 163 -12.01 11.15 7.74
CA GLN A 163 -13.23 10.46 7.28
C GLN A 163 -13.29 9.00 7.79
N GLN A 164 -12.15 8.40 8.11
CA GLN A 164 -12.05 6.97 8.38
C GLN A 164 -12.66 6.14 7.23
N TYR A 165 -13.82 5.56 7.42
CA TYR A 165 -14.57 4.78 6.41
C TYR A 165 -15.95 5.38 6.12
N LYS A 166 -16.20 6.62 6.56
CA LYS A 166 -17.48 7.31 6.37
C LYS A 166 -17.45 8.17 5.10
N GLY A 167 -18.63 8.37 4.52
CA GLY A 167 -18.81 9.15 3.29
C GLY A 167 -18.33 8.41 2.05
N ALA A 168 -18.51 9.02 0.90
CA ALA A 168 -18.08 8.47 -0.39
C ALA A 168 -16.56 8.60 -0.59
N VAL A 169 -16.01 7.76 -1.44
CA VAL A 169 -14.65 7.91 -1.98
C VAL A 169 -14.63 9.06 -3.00
N ASP A 170 -13.56 9.82 -3.01
CA ASP A 170 -13.34 10.92 -3.95
C ASP A 170 -12.69 10.38 -5.23
N ARG A 171 -13.52 10.11 -6.25
CA ARG A 171 -13.07 9.58 -7.53
C ARG A 171 -12.37 10.63 -8.39
N GLU A 172 -12.72 11.91 -8.22
CA GLU A 172 -12.09 13.01 -8.96
C GLU A 172 -10.67 13.24 -8.45
N ALA A 173 -10.49 13.29 -7.12
CA ALA A 173 -9.16 13.35 -6.53
C ALA A 173 -8.31 12.11 -6.86
N PHE A 174 -8.91 10.91 -6.96
CA PHE A 174 -8.19 9.73 -7.42
C PHE A 174 -7.68 9.91 -8.86
N ARG A 175 -8.53 10.43 -9.76
CA ARG A 175 -8.12 10.68 -11.16
C ARG A 175 -7.00 11.71 -11.23
N ALA A 176 -7.13 12.83 -10.51
CA ALA A 176 -6.10 13.85 -10.46
C ALA A 176 -4.77 13.31 -9.90
N PHE A 177 -4.84 12.49 -8.85
CA PHE A 177 -3.65 11.80 -8.32
C PHE A 177 -3.03 10.86 -9.35
N TYR A 178 -3.86 10.08 -10.07
CA TYR A 178 -3.40 9.16 -11.11
C TYR A 178 -2.67 9.89 -12.25
N GLU A 179 -3.17 11.05 -12.67
CA GLU A 179 -2.55 11.88 -13.72
C GLU A 179 -1.21 12.46 -13.27
N ALA A 180 -1.09 12.81 -11.99
CA ALA A 180 0.11 13.44 -11.43
C ALA A 180 1.18 12.42 -10.96
N CYS A 181 0.78 11.21 -10.58
CA CYS A 181 1.69 10.20 -10.02
C CYS A 181 2.31 9.34 -11.11
N GLU A 182 3.63 9.33 -11.18
CA GLU A 182 4.41 8.52 -12.14
C GLU A 182 4.62 7.07 -11.67
N ARG A 183 4.30 6.75 -10.43
CA ARG A 183 4.41 5.39 -9.90
C ARG A 183 3.21 4.54 -10.30
N PRO A 184 3.38 3.22 -10.49
CA PRO A 184 2.26 2.30 -10.63
C PRO A 184 1.23 2.51 -9.53
N LEU A 185 -0.05 2.72 -9.88
CA LEU A 185 -1.10 3.04 -8.92
C LEU A 185 -2.12 1.92 -8.79
N VAL A 186 -2.46 1.58 -7.56
CA VAL A 186 -3.51 0.64 -7.20
C VAL A 186 -4.63 1.38 -6.49
N TYR A 187 -5.85 1.19 -6.97
CA TYR A 187 -7.06 1.71 -6.33
C TYR A 187 -7.46 0.85 -5.13
N ASN A 188 -7.79 1.47 -4.01
CA ASN A 188 -8.32 0.80 -2.83
C ASN A 188 -9.49 1.58 -2.23
N GLY A 189 -10.72 1.16 -2.47
CA GLY A 189 -11.92 1.76 -1.86
C GLY A 189 -13.20 1.19 -2.47
N ASP A 190 -14.18 0.90 -1.63
CA ASP A 190 -15.58 0.59 -1.90
C ASP A 190 -15.89 -0.19 -3.21
N LEU A 191 -15.06 -1.17 -3.55
CA LEU A 191 -15.30 -2.09 -4.65
C LEU A 191 -16.08 -3.29 -4.12
N LEU A 192 -17.39 -3.29 -4.25
CA LEU A 192 -18.30 -4.30 -3.71
C LEU A 192 -18.79 -5.28 -4.79
N THR A 193 -18.76 -4.87 -6.05
CA THR A 193 -19.27 -5.64 -7.18
C THR A 193 -18.28 -5.68 -8.34
N VAL A 194 -18.46 -6.63 -9.25
CA VAL A 194 -17.70 -6.69 -10.51
C VAL A 194 -17.94 -5.42 -11.36
N ALA A 195 -19.13 -4.82 -11.27
CA ALA A 195 -19.44 -3.57 -11.95
C ALA A 195 -18.58 -2.41 -11.39
N ASP A 196 -18.34 -2.36 -10.08
CA ASP A 196 -17.45 -1.35 -9.47
C ASP A 196 -16.03 -1.48 -9.99
N ILE A 197 -15.54 -2.72 -10.13
CA ILE A 197 -14.21 -2.98 -10.68
C ILE A 197 -14.13 -2.50 -12.14
N ARG A 198 -15.12 -2.84 -12.96
CA ARG A 198 -15.16 -2.42 -14.37
C ARG A 198 -15.36 -0.91 -14.52
N GLY A 199 -16.22 -0.30 -13.72
CA GLY A 199 -16.45 1.14 -13.70
C GLY A 199 -15.27 1.94 -13.15
N GLY A 200 -14.52 1.41 -12.18
CA GLY A 200 -13.31 2.02 -11.65
C GLY A 200 -12.13 1.95 -12.62
N THR A 201 -12.08 0.91 -13.48
CA THR A 201 -11.04 0.74 -14.51
C THR A 201 -11.43 1.37 -15.85
N GLY A 202 -12.73 1.49 -16.13
CA GLY A 202 -13.24 1.96 -17.43
C GLY A 202 -13.01 3.42 -17.76
N SER A 203 -12.51 4.22 -16.82
CA SER A 203 -12.30 5.66 -17.05
C SER A 203 -10.84 6.09 -17.13
N VAL A 204 -9.88 5.17 -16.99
CA VAL A 204 -8.45 5.51 -17.12
C VAL A 204 -7.74 4.39 -17.87
N SER A 205 -7.85 4.42 -19.18
CA SER A 205 -7.08 3.55 -20.07
C SER A 205 -5.62 4.01 -20.12
N PRO A 206 -4.63 3.08 -20.08
CA PRO A 206 -3.24 3.41 -20.37
C PRO A 206 -3.01 4.05 -21.73
N ALA A 207 -3.95 3.88 -22.67
CA ALA A 207 -3.89 4.43 -24.02
C ALA A 207 -4.13 5.95 -24.11
N GLU A 208 -4.59 6.59 -23.04
CA GLU A 208 -4.80 8.05 -23.00
C GLU A 208 -3.57 8.83 -22.47
N ARG A 209 -2.51 8.17 -22.07
CA ARG A 209 -1.22 8.82 -21.83
C ARG A 209 -0.46 8.88 -23.17
N GLY A 210 -0.48 10.04 -23.79
CA GLY A 210 0.40 10.32 -24.90
C GLY A 210 1.86 9.99 -24.52
N ASP A 211 2.55 9.32 -25.42
CA ASP A 211 3.94 8.89 -25.43
C ASP A 211 4.86 9.50 -24.35
N ALA A 212 4.88 8.90 -23.17
CA ALA A 212 5.94 9.07 -22.21
C ALA A 212 6.22 7.70 -21.56
N GLY A 213 7.10 6.93 -22.21
CA GLY A 213 7.80 5.82 -21.59
C GLY A 213 6.95 4.58 -21.32
N THR A 214 7.04 3.64 -22.22
CA THR A 214 6.61 2.25 -22.12
C THR A 214 6.81 1.69 -20.71
N ARG A 215 5.76 1.61 -19.92
CA ARG A 215 5.73 0.75 -18.73
C ARG A 215 5.01 -0.52 -19.14
N ALA A 216 5.79 -1.51 -19.55
CA ALA A 216 5.32 -2.85 -19.77
C ALA A 216 4.70 -3.40 -18.47
N ALA A 217 3.36 -3.38 -18.39
CA ALA A 217 2.66 -4.43 -17.69
C ALA A 217 2.50 -5.53 -18.75
N ASP A 218 3.26 -6.59 -18.56
CA ASP A 218 3.29 -7.76 -19.43
C ASP A 218 1.87 -8.31 -19.61
N GLU A 219 1.40 -8.29 -20.84
CA GLU A 219 0.20 -9.00 -21.27
C GLU A 219 0.52 -10.50 -21.29
N SER A 220 0.24 -11.20 -20.23
CA SER A 220 0.13 -12.65 -20.28
C SER A 220 -1.05 -13.12 -19.45
N GLY A 221 -2.13 -13.49 -20.11
CA GLY A 221 -3.22 -14.21 -19.47
C GLY A 221 -4.62 -13.85 -19.94
N ALA A 222 -4.85 -13.86 -21.26
CA ALA A 222 -6.20 -14.07 -21.76
C ALA A 222 -6.55 -15.56 -21.60
N GLY A 223 -7.67 -15.85 -20.96
CA GLY A 223 -8.35 -17.12 -21.13
C GLY A 223 -8.70 -17.87 -19.88
N ALA A 224 -9.90 -17.63 -19.37
CA ALA A 224 -10.80 -18.69 -18.92
C ALA A 224 -12.19 -18.08 -18.69
N GLY A 225 -13.10 -18.35 -19.59
CA GLY A 225 -14.53 -18.11 -19.38
C GLY A 225 -15.02 -19.04 -18.28
N PHE A 226 -15.86 -18.50 -17.43
CA PHE A 226 -16.68 -19.28 -16.52
C PHE A 226 -17.98 -19.66 -17.19
N PRO A 227 -18.47 -20.90 -16.96
CA PRO A 227 -19.83 -21.29 -17.35
C PRO A 227 -20.88 -20.57 -16.48
#